data_ddc22d84283a3a1ed4e33d4f732ff0c9
#
_entry.id   ddc22d84283a3a1ed4e33d4f732ff0c9
#
_cell.length_a   1.000
_cell.length_b   1.000
_cell.length_c   1.000
_cell.angle_alpha   90.00
_cell.angle_beta   90.00
_cell.angle_gamma   90.00
#
_symmetry.space_group_name_H-M   'P 1'
#
loop_
_entity.id
_entity.type
_entity.pdbx_description
1 polymer ?
#
loop_
_entity_poly.entity_id
_entity_poly.type
_entity_poly.pdbx_seq_one_letter_code
_entity_poly.pdbx_strand_id
1 'polypeptide(L)'
;MLPYGNITEIALRQTPQDIGKMIRDTRKRLGVTQRTLALTSGTGLRFVIDLEKGKETCEIGKALTILHTLGIKVTLTPPPALAKED
;
A
#
# COMPACT_ATOMS: atom_id res chain seq x y z
N MET A 1 26.12 6.75 11.37
CA MET A 1 25.53 5.97 10.32
C MET A 1 24.10 5.58 10.66
N LEU A 2 23.24 5.61 9.68
CA LEU A 2 21.85 5.27 9.93
C LEU A 2 21.69 3.77 10.03
N PRO A 3 20.82 3.30 10.92
CA PRO A 3 20.66 1.86 11.11
C PRO A 3 20.14 1.13 9.87
N TYR A 4 19.51 1.84 8.99
CA TYR A 4 18.95 1.22 7.79
C TYR A 4 19.74 1.59 6.56
N GLY A 5 20.98 1.98 6.71
CA GLY A 5 21.78 2.29 5.57
C GLY A 5 21.92 3.77 5.33
N ASN A 6 21.62 4.22 4.15
CA ASN A 6 21.94 5.57 3.76
C ASN A 6 20.68 6.39 3.48
N ILE A 7 20.92 7.62 3.11
CA ILE A 7 19.82 8.55 2.80
C ILE A 7 18.93 8.03 1.69
N THR A 8 19.50 7.31 0.74
CA THR A 8 18.72 6.77 -0.38
C THR A 8 17.63 5.83 0.12
N GLU A 9 17.98 4.96 1.07
CA GLU A 9 16.99 4.05 1.62
C GLU A 9 15.90 4.80 2.35
N ILE A 10 16.27 5.83 3.09
CA ILE A 10 15.27 6.64 3.79
C ILE A 10 14.34 7.31 2.80
N ALA A 11 14.87 7.83 1.71
CA ALA A 11 14.08 8.53 0.71
C ALA A 11 13.12 7.58 -0.01
N LEU A 12 13.40 6.29 0.00
CA LEU A 12 12.56 5.31 -0.68
C LEU A 12 11.51 4.69 0.23
N ARG A 13 11.42 5.15 1.48
CA ARG A 13 10.44 4.59 2.39
C ARG A 13 9.04 4.89 1.89
N GLN A 14 8.18 3.88 2.05
CA GLN A 14 6.80 4.00 1.62
C GLN A 14 6.02 4.89 2.56
N THR A 15 5.14 5.69 1.99
CA THR A 15 4.20 6.50 2.76
C THR A 15 2.78 6.12 2.33
N PRO A 16 1.76 6.50 3.11
CA PRO A 16 0.39 6.28 2.66
C PRO A 16 0.12 6.90 1.30
N GLN A 17 0.71 8.06 1.01
CA GLN A 17 0.55 8.70 -0.28
C GLN A 17 1.17 7.86 -1.40
N ASP A 18 2.33 7.27 -1.14
CA ASP A 18 2.98 6.42 -2.14
C ASP A 18 2.13 5.20 -2.44
N ILE A 19 1.57 4.59 -1.39
CA ILE A 19 0.71 3.43 -1.55
C ILE A 19 -0.55 3.80 -2.32
N GLY A 20 -1.16 4.92 -1.97
CA GLY A 20 -2.35 5.39 -2.66
C GLY A 20 -2.10 5.64 -4.13
N LYS A 21 -0.94 6.25 -4.44
CA LYS A 21 -0.58 6.51 -5.83
C LYS A 21 -0.37 5.22 -6.61
N MET A 22 0.29 4.25 -6.00
CA MET A 22 0.51 2.95 -6.63
C MET A 22 -0.82 2.28 -6.96
N ILE A 23 -1.76 2.32 -6.03
CA ILE A 23 -3.08 1.75 -6.22
C ILE A 23 -3.79 2.46 -7.37
N ARG A 24 -3.79 3.78 -7.37
CA ARG A 24 -4.45 4.55 -8.40
C ARG A 24 -3.84 4.30 -9.78
N ASP A 25 -2.52 4.32 -9.88
CA ASP A 25 -1.85 4.12 -11.15
C ASP A 25 -2.09 2.71 -11.69
N THR A 26 -2.04 1.70 -10.83
CA THR A 26 -2.30 0.33 -11.23
C THR A 26 -3.74 0.16 -11.68
N ARG A 27 -4.68 0.72 -10.90
CA ARG A 27 -6.09 0.66 -11.25
C ARG A 27 -6.33 1.25 -12.63
N LYS A 28 -5.75 2.42 -12.89
CA LYS A 28 -5.95 3.09 -14.17
C LYS A 28 -5.34 2.31 -15.32
N ARG A 29 -4.18 1.71 -15.11
CA ARG A 29 -3.57 0.88 -16.15
C ARG A 29 -4.41 -0.34 -16.47
N LEU A 30 -5.12 -0.85 -15.48
CA LEU A 30 -6.02 -1.98 -15.70
C LEU A 30 -7.36 -1.57 -16.28
N GLY A 31 -7.60 -0.27 -16.43
CA GLY A 31 -8.87 0.21 -16.98
C GLY A 31 -10.04 0.05 -16.03
N VAL A 32 -9.77 0.03 -14.72
CA VAL A 32 -10.80 -0.21 -13.72
C VAL A 32 -11.17 1.10 -13.05
N THR A 33 -12.47 1.32 -12.83
CA THR A 33 -12.92 2.51 -12.11
C THR A 33 -12.82 2.29 -10.61
N GLN A 34 -12.86 3.39 -9.85
CA GLN A 34 -12.88 3.28 -8.40
C GLN A 34 -14.09 2.49 -7.93
N ARG A 35 -15.24 2.70 -8.56
CA ARG A 35 -16.45 1.99 -8.19
C ARG A 35 -16.33 0.49 -8.43
N THR A 36 -15.78 0.10 -9.57
CA THR A 36 -15.58 -1.32 -9.85
C THR A 36 -14.60 -1.94 -8.88
N LEU A 37 -13.52 -1.23 -8.56
CA LEU A 37 -12.56 -1.73 -7.58
C LEU A 37 -13.21 -1.92 -6.22
N ALA A 38 -14.04 -0.97 -5.80
CA ALA A 38 -14.73 -1.08 -4.52
C ALA A 38 -15.63 -2.31 -4.49
N LEU A 39 -16.38 -2.54 -5.57
CA LEU A 39 -17.26 -3.70 -5.64
C LEU A 39 -16.48 -5.00 -5.64
N THR A 40 -15.43 -5.08 -6.45
CA THR A 40 -14.66 -6.31 -6.58
C THR A 40 -13.92 -6.66 -5.30
N SER A 41 -13.40 -5.65 -4.61
CA SER A 41 -12.66 -5.88 -3.38
C SER A 41 -13.56 -6.03 -2.16
N GLY A 42 -14.85 -5.72 -2.30
CA GLY A 42 -15.76 -5.80 -1.18
C GLY A 42 -15.58 -4.68 -0.17
N THR A 43 -14.92 -3.59 -0.57
CA THR A 43 -14.79 -2.41 0.28
C THR A 43 -15.75 -1.33 -0.21
N GLY A 44 -15.87 -0.23 0.49
CA GLY A 44 -16.73 0.84 0.04
C GLY A 44 -16.02 1.77 -0.92
N LEU A 45 -16.80 2.48 -1.76
CA LEU A 45 -16.24 3.45 -2.68
C LEU A 45 -15.49 4.55 -1.93
N ARG A 46 -16.04 5.01 -0.81
CA ARG A 46 -15.38 6.04 -0.03
C ARG A 46 -14.00 5.59 0.45
N PHE A 47 -13.93 4.31 0.83
CA PHE A 47 -12.65 3.77 1.27
C PHE A 47 -11.61 3.81 0.15
N VAL A 48 -12.01 3.42 -1.06
CA VAL A 48 -11.09 3.45 -2.20
C VAL A 48 -10.63 4.87 -2.49
N ILE A 49 -11.55 5.83 -2.48
CA ILE A 49 -11.21 7.23 -2.73
C ILE A 49 -10.20 7.74 -1.72
N ASP A 50 -10.47 7.49 -0.43
CA ASP A 50 -9.58 7.95 0.63
C ASP A 50 -8.22 7.27 0.57
N LEU A 51 -8.21 5.98 0.28
CA LEU A 51 -6.97 5.23 0.18
C LEU A 51 -6.08 5.76 -0.95
N GLU A 52 -6.68 6.07 -2.10
CA GLU A 52 -5.92 6.59 -3.23
C GLU A 52 -5.38 7.99 -2.95
N LYS A 53 -6.03 8.72 -2.06
CA LYS A 53 -5.53 10.04 -1.66
C LYS A 53 -4.45 9.97 -0.59
N GLY A 54 -4.17 8.79 -0.07
CA GLY A 54 -3.14 8.63 0.93
C GLY A 54 -3.60 8.90 2.34
N LYS A 55 -4.90 8.69 2.63
CA LYS A 55 -5.39 8.89 3.98
C LYS A 55 -4.64 7.98 4.95
N GLU A 56 -4.11 8.58 6.02
CA GLU A 56 -3.24 7.85 6.93
C GLU A 56 -3.99 6.91 7.87
N THR A 57 -5.25 7.20 8.13
CA THR A 57 -6.05 6.41 9.07
C THR A 57 -6.96 5.45 8.33
N CYS A 58 -6.41 4.49 7.64
CA CYS A 58 -7.18 3.49 6.91
C CYS A 58 -7.10 2.15 7.58
N GLU A 59 -8.17 1.36 7.49
CA GLU A 59 -8.13 -0.02 7.95
C GLU A 59 -7.16 -0.81 7.10
N ILE A 60 -6.13 -1.34 7.73
CA ILE A 60 -5.07 -2.02 6.98
C ILE A 60 -5.58 -3.28 6.30
N GLY A 61 -6.52 -3.99 6.91
CA GLY A 61 -7.06 -5.19 6.28
C GLY A 61 -7.72 -4.90 4.95
N LYS A 62 -8.53 -3.84 4.90
CA LYS A 62 -9.18 -3.45 3.66
C LYS A 62 -8.16 -2.94 2.64
N ALA A 63 -7.15 -2.23 3.10
CA ALA A 63 -6.10 -1.75 2.20
C ALA A 63 -5.37 -2.92 1.55
N LEU A 64 -5.04 -3.94 2.34
CA LEU A 64 -4.39 -5.13 1.81
C LEU A 64 -5.28 -5.87 0.82
N THR A 65 -6.58 -5.93 1.10
CA THR A 65 -7.52 -6.55 0.17
C THR A 65 -7.52 -5.83 -1.18
N ILE A 66 -7.48 -4.50 -1.16
CA ILE A 66 -7.44 -3.74 -2.40
C ILE A 66 -6.15 -3.99 -3.16
N LEU A 67 -5.02 -4.01 -2.45
CA LEU A 67 -3.73 -4.30 -3.09
C LEU A 67 -3.76 -5.67 -3.76
N HIS A 68 -4.25 -6.67 -3.05
CA HIS A 68 -4.34 -8.02 -3.59
C HIS A 68 -5.28 -8.10 -4.78
N THR A 69 -6.40 -7.39 -4.71
CA THR A 69 -7.37 -7.36 -5.80
C THR A 69 -6.75 -6.83 -7.09
N LEU A 70 -5.84 -5.87 -6.95
CA LEU A 70 -5.16 -5.30 -8.11
C LEU A 70 -3.92 -6.11 -8.51
N GLY A 71 -3.60 -7.16 -7.78
CA GLY A 71 -2.42 -7.95 -8.08
C GLY A 71 -1.12 -7.32 -7.60
N ILE A 72 -1.20 -6.35 -6.71
CA ILE A 72 -0.01 -5.70 -6.17
C ILE A 72 0.52 -6.55 -5.02
N LYS A 73 1.79 -6.91 -5.13
CA LYS A 73 2.41 -7.74 -4.11
C LYS A 73 2.96 -6.87 -2.98
N VAL A 74 2.72 -7.28 -1.75
CA VAL A 74 3.24 -6.59 -0.58
C VAL A 74 4.27 -7.48 0.08
N THR A 75 5.46 -6.94 0.31
CA THR A 75 6.54 -7.69 0.92
C THR A 75 7.06 -6.91 2.12
N LEU A 76 7.16 -7.60 3.24
CA LEU A 76 7.72 -7.04 4.46
C LEU A 76 8.97 -7.84 4.81
N THR A 77 10.08 -7.13 4.98
CA THR A 77 11.35 -7.77 5.23
C THR A 77 11.91 -7.30 6.57
N PRO A 78 12.09 -8.19 7.54
CA PRO A 78 12.63 -7.77 8.82
C PRO A 78 14.11 -7.45 8.70
N PRO A 79 14.64 -6.67 9.63
CA PRO A 79 16.08 -6.40 9.63
C PRO A 79 16.85 -7.69 9.79
N PRO A 80 17.97 -7.84 9.11
CA PRO A 80 18.69 -9.12 9.14
C PRO A 80 19.30 -9.47 10.49
N ALA A 81 19.55 -8.50 11.33
CA ALA A 81 20.24 -8.78 12.58
C ALA A 81 19.34 -9.12 13.73
N LEU A 82 18.05 -9.18 13.54
CA LEU A 82 17.17 -9.43 14.64
C LEU A 82 17.01 -10.87 14.87
N ALA A 83 17.80 -11.41 15.61
CA ALA A 83 17.66 -12.73 15.78
C ALA A 83 16.81 -13.15 16.82
N LYS A 84 16.64 -13.47 17.43
CA LYS A 84 16.13 -13.98 18.33
C LYS A 84 15.22 -13.76 19.06
N GLU A 85 14.64 -13.90 19.42
CA GLU A 85 13.89 -13.72 19.98
C GLU A 85 13.14 -14.06 20.37
N ASP A 86 12.66 -14.14 20.84
CA ASP A 86 11.93 -14.37 21.39
C ASP A 86 11.28 -14.43 21.53
#